data_001674666174d27b2f17662bee988185
#
_entry.id   001674666174d27b2f17662bee988185
#
_cell.length_a   1.000
_cell.length_b   1.000
_cell.length_c   1.000
_cell.angle_alpha   90.00
_cell.angle_beta   90.00
_cell.angle_gamma   90.00
#
_symmetry.space_group_name_H-M   'P 1'
#
loop_
_entity.id
_entity.type
_entity.pdbx_description
1 polymer ?
#
loop_
_entity_poly.entity_id
_entity_poly.type
_entity_poly.pdbx_seq_one_letter_code
_entity_poly.pdbx_strand_id
1 'polypeptide(L)'
;SPYIYKTTDYGATWTKITNGIDPLHFTRAIVASPRKAGVLFAGTEYGLYVSINDGASWERFQLNLPVTPITDLLIKDQNLIVATQGRSIYILDDLSFVENFKPTPTVSQVFPIANTYRVPPQMGGRRGRGASVSMPANVGMNPAKGVVIKYWKAYGSESDSTRVMISILDDQKKVIKTINHSEPGGPSTEAGFQTYVWNMYHKEAEKPETGLILWNGSTSPVLAAPGKYTAKVTIDNTVTEQPFTIVADPNYKVSDADLKAQEQFLLKVSTTFSEIMKSLKTIKELRTQINMLQKKTKDTVFQKQAKEVLGNLTAIEEALHQTKAKSGQDVLNFPIRLDDKIAGVFESAAAGYIAPTKQVQEVYQVLKAQVDAEFNKLETLKKTGVKKLNDAVHQLAIPIIGG
;
A
#
# COMPACT_ATOMS: atom_id res chain seq x y z
N SER A 1 -8.06 41.54 -23.84
CA SER A 1 -7.49 41.81 -22.50
C SER A 1 -8.32 41.13 -21.42
N PRO A 2 -7.71 40.59 -20.39
CA PRO A 2 -8.43 40.03 -19.26
C PRO A 2 -9.09 41.16 -18.42
N TYR A 3 -10.30 40.89 -17.94
CA TYR A 3 -11.04 41.77 -17.05
C TYR A 3 -11.58 40.95 -15.87
N ILE A 4 -11.05 41.21 -14.68
CA ILE A 4 -11.55 40.75 -13.39
C ILE A 4 -11.52 41.95 -12.46
N TYR A 5 -12.65 42.26 -11.83
CA TYR A 5 -12.78 43.36 -10.91
C TYR A 5 -13.22 42.88 -9.53
N LYS A 6 -12.65 43.45 -8.49
CA LYS A 6 -12.96 43.17 -7.10
C LYS A 6 -13.46 44.41 -6.40
N THR A 7 -14.48 44.28 -5.59
CA THR A 7 -14.95 45.28 -4.64
C THR A 7 -14.77 44.79 -3.21
N THR A 8 -14.49 45.68 -2.28
CA THR A 8 -14.44 45.43 -0.82
C THR A 8 -15.42 46.33 -0.05
N ASP A 9 -16.20 47.14 -0.74
CA ASP A 9 -17.12 48.12 -0.22
C ASP A 9 -18.53 48.01 -0.86
N TYR A 10 -18.95 46.78 -1.12
CA TYR A 10 -20.27 46.45 -1.70
C TYR A 10 -20.56 47.11 -3.04
N GLY A 11 -19.52 47.37 -3.84
CA GLY A 11 -19.66 47.89 -5.20
C GLY A 11 -19.49 49.40 -5.32
N ALA A 12 -19.15 50.12 -4.23
CA ALA A 12 -18.86 51.55 -4.30
C ALA A 12 -17.59 51.85 -5.10
N THR A 13 -16.56 51.00 -4.92
CA THR A 13 -15.32 51.04 -5.73
C THR A 13 -14.95 49.69 -6.28
N TRP A 14 -14.22 49.68 -7.40
CA TRP A 14 -13.80 48.45 -8.10
C TRP A 14 -12.32 48.52 -8.47
N THR A 15 -11.59 47.48 -8.14
CA THR A 15 -10.16 47.34 -8.47
C THR A 15 -9.98 46.22 -9.49
N LYS A 16 -9.24 46.50 -10.55
CA LYS A 16 -8.87 45.48 -11.55
C LYS A 16 -7.78 44.58 -10.96
N ILE A 17 -8.02 43.25 -10.96
CA ILE A 17 -7.14 42.25 -10.37
C ILE A 17 -6.75 41.21 -11.42
N THR A 18 -5.93 41.55 -12.40
CA THR A 18 -5.54 40.68 -13.54
C THR A 18 -4.02 40.55 -13.70
N ASN A 19 -3.24 40.94 -12.70
CA ASN A 19 -1.79 40.86 -12.73
C ASN A 19 -1.32 39.40 -12.85
N GLY A 20 -0.52 39.05 -13.88
CA GLY A 20 -0.04 37.69 -14.15
C GLY A 20 -0.90 36.92 -15.17
N ILE A 21 -2.10 37.40 -15.54
CA ILE A 21 -2.86 36.83 -16.66
C ILE A 21 -2.34 37.43 -17.98
N ASP A 22 -2.05 36.59 -18.95
CA ASP A 22 -1.61 37.01 -20.27
C ASP A 22 -2.61 38.02 -20.89
N PRO A 23 -2.17 39.17 -21.42
CA PRO A 23 -3.02 40.17 -22.03
C PRO A 23 -3.90 39.68 -23.17
N LEU A 24 -3.54 38.57 -23.83
CA LEU A 24 -4.31 37.96 -24.89
C LEU A 24 -5.36 36.95 -24.39
N HIS A 25 -5.28 36.55 -23.11
CA HIS A 25 -6.17 35.57 -22.49
C HIS A 25 -7.36 36.31 -21.84
N PHE A 26 -8.39 36.58 -22.56
CA PHE A 26 -9.57 37.20 -21.95
C PHE A 26 -10.33 36.20 -21.06
N THR A 27 -10.80 36.70 -19.93
CA THR A 27 -11.47 35.93 -18.87
C THR A 27 -12.94 35.69 -19.22
N ARG A 28 -13.44 34.48 -18.86
CA ARG A 28 -14.84 34.08 -19.09
C ARG A 28 -15.57 33.73 -17.80
N ALA A 29 -14.87 33.08 -16.86
CA ALA A 29 -15.45 32.64 -15.61
C ALA A 29 -14.48 32.90 -14.44
N ILE A 30 -15.04 33.10 -13.25
CA ILE A 30 -14.26 33.19 -12.02
C ILE A 30 -15.01 32.49 -10.88
N VAL A 31 -14.27 31.82 -10.01
CA VAL A 31 -14.81 31.23 -8.79
C VAL A 31 -13.82 31.40 -7.63
N ALA A 32 -14.33 31.71 -6.45
CA ALA A 32 -13.55 31.76 -5.21
C ALA A 32 -13.73 30.48 -4.40
N SER A 33 -12.66 30.03 -3.74
CA SER A 33 -12.80 28.91 -2.81
C SER A 33 -13.69 29.31 -1.63
N PRO A 34 -14.74 28.53 -1.34
CA PRO A 34 -15.60 28.78 -0.18
C PRO A 34 -14.93 28.39 1.15
N ARG A 35 -13.81 27.67 1.10
CA ARG A 35 -13.07 27.14 2.28
C ARG A 35 -11.83 27.95 2.62
N LYS A 36 -11.22 28.58 1.62
CA LYS A 36 -9.96 29.33 1.80
C LYS A 36 -10.06 30.69 1.16
N ALA A 37 -10.23 31.71 1.98
CA ALA A 37 -10.19 33.09 1.51
C ALA A 37 -8.87 33.40 0.78
N GLY A 38 -8.97 34.12 -0.33
CA GLY A 38 -7.84 34.50 -1.17
C GLY A 38 -7.42 33.46 -2.23
N VAL A 39 -8.04 32.28 -2.26
CA VAL A 39 -7.86 31.28 -3.36
C VAL A 39 -8.96 31.49 -4.38
N LEU A 40 -8.56 31.86 -5.60
CA LEU A 40 -9.44 32.18 -6.72
C LEU A 40 -9.01 31.36 -7.95
N PHE A 41 -9.97 30.98 -8.79
CA PHE A 41 -9.70 30.35 -10.09
C PHE A 41 -10.37 31.19 -11.19
N ALA A 42 -9.64 31.45 -12.28
CA ALA A 42 -10.13 32.18 -13.44
C ALA A 42 -10.02 31.33 -14.71
N GLY A 43 -11.15 31.11 -15.35
CA GLY A 43 -11.24 30.48 -16.66
C GLY A 43 -11.07 31.52 -17.77
N THR A 44 -10.19 31.22 -18.72
CA THR A 44 -9.91 32.10 -19.87
C THR A 44 -10.19 31.38 -21.19
N GLU A 45 -10.01 32.08 -22.30
CA GLU A 45 -10.07 31.51 -23.64
C GLU A 45 -9.01 30.44 -23.88
N TYR A 46 -7.89 30.46 -23.15
CA TYR A 46 -6.72 29.59 -23.35
C TYR A 46 -6.40 28.67 -22.17
N GLY A 47 -7.32 28.54 -21.21
CA GLY A 47 -7.16 27.67 -20.06
C GLY A 47 -7.41 28.32 -18.71
N LEU A 48 -6.87 27.72 -17.66
CA LEU A 48 -7.15 28.03 -16.27
C LEU A 48 -5.98 28.78 -15.61
N TYR A 49 -6.33 29.74 -14.75
CA TYR A 49 -5.42 30.45 -13.85
C TYR A 49 -5.86 30.27 -12.39
N VAL A 50 -4.92 30.38 -11.49
CA VAL A 50 -5.13 30.37 -10.04
C VAL A 50 -4.48 31.59 -9.39
N SER A 51 -5.14 32.17 -8.41
CA SER A 51 -4.55 33.09 -7.45
C SER A 51 -4.69 32.53 -6.05
N ILE A 52 -3.62 32.63 -5.25
CA ILE A 52 -3.63 32.22 -3.83
C ILE A 52 -3.47 33.44 -2.90
N ASN A 53 -3.51 34.61 -3.43
CA ASN A 53 -3.29 35.89 -2.74
C ASN A 53 -4.37 36.94 -3.07
N ASP A 54 -5.63 36.46 -3.19
CA ASP A 54 -6.81 37.28 -3.33
C ASP A 54 -6.82 38.15 -4.61
N GLY A 55 -6.22 37.64 -5.69
CA GLY A 55 -6.15 38.30 -6.98
C GLY A 55 -4.98 39.28 -7.14
N ALA A 56 -4.10 39.41 -6.15
CA ALA A 56 -2.92 40.26 -6.28
C ALA A 56 -1.98 39.78 -7.40
N SER A 57 -1.88 38.47 -7.59
CA SER A 57 -1.23 37.87 -8.76
C SER A 57 -1.91 36.57 -9.15
N TRP A 58 -1.77 36.22 -10.44
CA TRP A 58 -2.31 35.03 -11.04
C TRP A 58 -1.19 34.21 -11.69
N GLU A 59 -1.28 32.88 -11.55
CA GLU A 59 -0.39 31.94 -12.21
C GLU A 59 -1.20 30.97 -13.08
N ARG A 60 -0.60 30.51 -14.19
CA ARG A 60 -1.24 29.55 -15.06
C ARG A 60 -1.36 28.21 -14.34
N PHE A 61 -2.57 27.67 -14.30
CA PHE A 61 -2.89 26.42 -13.60
C PHE A 61 -3.52 25.42 -14.57
N GLN A 62 -2.70 24.93 -15.51
CA GLN A 62 -3.20 24.13 -16.63
C GLN A 62 -3.26 22.64 -16.31
N LEU A 63 -2.34 22.12 -15.49
CA LEU A 63 -2.21 20.67 -15.24
C LEU A 63 -2.31 19.87 -16.56
N ASN A 64 -3.20 18.87 -16.61
CA ASN A 64 -3.49 18.08 -17.82
C ASN A 64 -4.67 18.61 -18.66
N LEU A 65 -5.18 19.81 -18.35
CA LEU A 65 -6.20 20.45 -19.17
C LEU A 65 -5.63 20.78 -20.57
N PRO A 66 -6.32 20.44 -21.67
CA PRO A 66 -5.94 20.93 -22.97
C PRO A 66 -6.11 22.45 -23.08
N VAL A 67 -5.43 23.07 -24.01
CA VAL A 67 -5.67 24.48 -24.33
C VAL A 67 -7.07 24.58 -24.96
N THR A 68 -8.01 25.14 -24.22
CA THR A 68 -9.42 25.26 -24.62
C THR A 68 -10.09 26.37 -23.82
N PRO A 69 -11.11 27.03 -24.39
CA PRO A 69 -11.90 28.00 -23.64
C PRO A 69 -12.60 27.38 -22.43
N ILE A 70 -12.46 27.98 -21.28
CA ILE A 70 -13.17 27.61 -20.06
C ILE A 70 -14.45 28.44 -19.99
N THR A 71 -15.60 27.77 -20.07
CA THR A 71 -16.89 28.43 -20.13
C THR A 71 -17.52 28.67 -18.78
N ASP A 72 -17.24 27.80 -17.81
CA ASP A 72 -17.74 27.93 -16.44
C ASP A 72 -16.84 27.20 -15.43
N LEU A 73 -16.91 27.63 -14.16
CA LEU A 73 -16.16 27.07 -13.04
C LEU A 73 -17.09 26.91 -11.84
N LEU A 74 -17.03 25.74 -11.21
CA LEU A 74 -17.78 25.47 -9.98
C LEU A 74 -16.89 24.73 -8.99
N ILE A 75 -16.90 25.17 -7.72
CA ILE A 75 -16.33 24.39 -6.63
C ILE A 75 -17.47 23.72 -5.88
N LYS A 76 -17.46 22.38 -5.90
CA LYS A 76 -18.41 21.55 -5.15
C LYS A 76 -17.65 20.63 -4.23
N ASP A 77 -18.02 20.65 -2.97
CA ASP A 77 -17.30 19.93 -1.90
C ASP A 77 -15.82 20.33 -1.88
N GLN A 78 -14.91 19.46 -2.25
CA GLN A 78 -13.48 19.73 -2.33
C GLN A 78 -12.95 19.73 -3.77
N ASN A 79 -13.82 19.72 -4.77
CA ASN A 79 -13.45 19.53 -6.17
C ASN A 79 -13.69 20.78 -6.98
N LEU A 80 -12.79 21.07 -7.93
CA LEU A 80 -13.01 22.09 -8.96
C LEU A 80 -13.54 21.42 -10.22
N ILE A 81 -14.74 21.85 -10.63
CA ILE A 81 -15.39 21.42 -11.87
C ILE A 81 -15.16 22.49 -12.91
N VAL A 82 -14.63 22.12 -14.05
CA VAL A 82 -14.21 22.99 -15.15
C VAL A 82 -14.99 22.61 -16.39
N ALA A 83 -15.92 23.46 -16.80
CA ALA A 83 -16.63 23.32 -18.06
C ALA A 83 -15.83 23.93 -19.21
N THR A 84 -15.68 23.21 -20.31
CA THR A 84 -14.88 23.63 -21.45
C THR A 84 -15.71 23.74 -22.72
N GLN A 85 -15.27 24.55 -23.65
CA GLN A 85 -15.89 24.61 -24.98
C GLN A 85 -15.30 23.51 -25.87
N GLY A 86 -16.12 22.50 -26.16
CA GLY A 86 -15.77 21.42 -27.10
C GLY A 86 -14.84 20.34 -26.55
N ARG A 87 -14.47 20.37 -25.26
CA ARG A 87 -13.61 19.36 -24.62
C ARG A 87 -14.23 18.73 -23.37
N SER A 88 -15.56 18.80 -23.22
CA SER A 88 -16.29 18.24 -22.10
C SER A 88 -16.01 18.93 -20.76
N ILE A 89 -16.26 18.25 -19.66
CA ILE A 89 -16.12 18.74 -18.29
C ILE A 89 -14.95 18.00 -17.63
N TYR A 90 -14.08 18.74 -16.97
CA TYR A 90 -12.98 18.21 -16.18
C TYR A 90 -13.26 18.38 -14.70
N ILE A 91 -12.79 17.48 -13.89
CA ILE A 91 -12.87 17.54 -12.44
C ILE A 91 -11.46 17.42 -11.88
N LEU A 92 -11.03 18.41 -11.11
CA LEU A 92 -9.84 18.32 -10.28
C LEU A 92 -10.28 17.92 -8.89
N ASP A 93 -9.99 16.68 -8.52
CA ASP A 93 -10.29 16.12 -7.22
C ASP A 93 -9.40 16.74 -6.14
N ASP A 94 -10.01 17.10 -5.01
CA ASP A 94 -9.35 17.54 -3.80
C ASP A 94 -8.44 18.78 -3.98
N LEU A 95 -9.02 19.96 -3.80
CA LEU A 95 -8.34 21.27 -3.84
C LEU A 95 -7.48 21.55 -2.60
N SER A 96 -7.44 20.67 -1.61
CA SER A 96 -6.74 20.94 -0.35
C SER A 96 -5.26 21.29 -0.55
N PHE A 97 -4.62 20.71 -1.57
CA PHE A 97 -3.22 21.02 -1.86
C PHE A 97 -3.04 22.47 -2.37
N VAL A 98 -3.95 22.99 -3.20
CA VAL A 98 -3.91 24.38 -3.67
C VAL A 98 -4.19 25.34 -2.52
N GLU A 99 -5.21 25.05 -1.71
CA GLU A 99 -5.65 25.86 -0.59
C GLU A 99 -4.62 25.95 0.55
N ASN A 100 -3.73 24.96 0.67
CA ASN A 100 -2.68 24.90 1.69
C ASN A 100 -1.27 25.10 1.13
N PHE A 101 -1.14 25.34 -0.18
CA PHE A 101 0.16 25.58 -0.80
C PHE A 101 0.78 26.87 -0.26
N LYS A 102 2.02 26.78 0.21
CA LYS A 102 2.85 27.92 0.58
C LYS A 102 3.97 28.03 -0.45
N PRO A 103 4.07 29.15 -1.18
CA PRO A 103 5.04 29.31 -2.25
C PRO A 103 6.47 29.51 -1.71
N THR A 104 6.99 28.50 -1.02
CA THR A 104 8.37 28.44 -0.52
C THR A 104 9.08 27.29 -1.24
N PRO A 105 9.72 27.54 -2.40
CA PRO A 105 10.29 26.48 -3.23
C PRO A 105 11.42 25.69 -2.55
N THR A 106 11.99 26.25 -1.49
CA THR A 106 13.09 25.64 -0.72
C THR A 106 12.64 24.80 0.49
N VAL A 107 11.33 24.72 0.76
CA VAL A 107 10.78 23.96 1.90
C VAL A 107 9.82 22.89 1.39
N SER A 108 10.09 21.64 1.70
CA SER A 108 9.18 20.54 1.39
C SER A 108 7.90 20.61 2.24
N GLN A 109 6.75 20.29 1.66
CA GLN A 109 5.45 20.36 2.30
C GLN A 109 4.67 19.07 2.08
N VAL A 110 3.88 18.66 3.07
CA VAL A 110 2.91 17.58 2.93
C VAL A 110 1.52 18.16 3.11
N PHE A 111 0.63 17.88 2.17
CA PHE A 111 -0.70 18.46 2.16
C PHE A 111 -1.70 17.64 2.98
N PRO A 112 -2.80 18.24 3.45
CA PRO A 112 -3.90 17.51 4.07
C PRO A 112 -4.39 16.37 3.18
N ILE A 113 -4.75 15.25 3.79
CA ILE A 113 -5.20 14.05 3.09
C ILE A 113 -6.72 13.95 3.20
N ALA A 114 -7.39 13.83 2.07
CA ALA A 114 -8.84 13.67 2.02
C ALA A 114 -9.28 12.30 2.56
N ASN A 115 -10.51 12.23 3.08
CA ASN A 115 -11.13 10.97 3.44
C ASN A 115 -11.26 10.07 2.20
N THR A 116 -11.02 8.78 2.38
CA THR A 116 -11.01 7.82 1.28
C THR A 116 -12.00 6.69 1.55
N TYR A 117 -12.80 6.31 0.56
CA TYR A 117 -13.70 5.19 0.66
C TYR A 117 -12.95 3.85 0.53
N ARG A 118 -13.23 2.94 1.46
CA ARG A 118 -12.82 1.54 1.38
C ARG A 118 -13.75 0.80 0.42
N VAL A 119 -13.40 0.82 -0.85
CA VAL A 119 -14.15 0.07 -1.86
C VAL A 119 -13.78 -1.41 -1.75
N PRO A 120 -14.76 -2.33 -1.70
CA PRO A 120 -14.49 -3.77 -1.69
C PRO A 120 -13.59 -4.16 -2.86
N PRO A 121 -12.67 -5.12 -2.67
CA PRO A 121 -11.99 -5.73 -3.79
C PRO A 121 -13.06 -6.25 -4.75
N GLN A 122 -13.02 -5.84 -6.01
CA GLN A 122 -13.90 -6.45 -7.01
C GLN A 122 -13.57 -7.94 -7.02
N MET A 123 -14.50 -8.76 -6.52
CA MET A 123 -14.43 -10.21 -6.71
C MET A 123 -14.26 -10.41 -8.22
N GLY A 124 -13.08 -10.92 -8.60
CA GLY A 124 -12.68 -10.99 -9.99
C GLY A 124 -13.80 -11.66 -10.76
N GLY A 125 -14.49 -10.86 -11.57
CA GLY A 125 -15.24 -11.44 -12.66
C GLY A 125 -14.27 -12.40 -13.33
N ARG A 126 -14.69 -13.65 -13.55
CA ARG A 126 -13.96 -14.66 -14.33
C ARG A 126 -13.06 -13.91 -15.28
N ARG A 127 -11.74 -14.10 -15.17
CA ARG A 127 -10.81 -13.64 -16.20
C ARG A 127 -11.28 -14.23 -17.52
N GLY A 128 -12.25 -13.57 -18.12
CA GLY A 128 -12.49 -13.74 -19.53
C GLY A 128 -11.13 -13.45 -20.18
N ARG A 129 -10.65 -14.36 -20.99
CA ARG A 129 -9.61 -14.09 -21.99
C ARG A 129 -10.14 -13.01 -22.94
N GLY A 130 -10.43 -11.83 -22.40
CA GLY A 130 -10.84 -10.64 -23.11
C GLY A 130 -9.63 -9.75 -23.21
N ALA A 131 -9.29 -9.43 -24.46
CA ALA A 131 -8.30 -8.42 -24.79
C ALA A 131 -8.43 -7.22 -23.84
N SER A 132 -7.32 -6.67 -23.39
CA SER A 132 -7.28 -5.37 -22.74
C SER A 132 -7.94 -4.38 -23.70
N VAL A 133 -9.20 -4.05 -23.44
CA VAL A 133 -9.87 -3.01 -24.21
C VAL A 133 -9.13 -1.73 -23.86
N SER A 134 -8.33 -1.23 -24.79
CA SER A 134 -7.72 0.10 -24.66
C SER A 134 -8.86 1.09 -24.44
N MET A 135 -8.91 1.69 -23.26
CA MET A 135 -9.90 2.74 -22.98
C MET A 135 -9.67 3.89 -23.95
N PRO A 136 -10.73 4.39 -24.63
CA PRO A 136 -10.59 5.58 -25.46
C PRO A 136 -10.00 6.74 -24.66
N ALA A 137 -9.15 7.55 -25.29
CA ALA A 137 -8.47 8.66 -24.63
C ALA A 137 -9.41 9.74 -24.06
N ASN A 138 -10.68 9.73 -24.48
CA ASN A 138 -11.74 10.67 -24.05
C ASN A 138 -12.66 10.10 -22.96
N VAL A 139 -12.32 8.95 -22.36
CA VAL A 139 -13.09 8.38 -21.25
C VAL A 139 -12.55 8.96 -19.92
N GLY A 140 -13.47 9.46 -19.11
CA GLY A 140 -13.14 9.91 -17.74
C GLY A 140 -12.65 8.75 -16.88
N MET A 141 -11.57 8.96 -16.16
CA MET A 141 -11.03 7.98 -15.21
C MET A 141 -11.70 8.18 -13.85
N ASN A 142 -11.95 7.08 -13.15
CA ASN A 142 -12.33 7.16 -11.74
C ASN A 142 -11.17 7.71 -10.89
N PRO A 143 -11.46 8.35 -9.75
CA PRO A 143 -10.43 8.69 -8.77
C PRO A 143 -9.54 7.50 -8.43
N ALA A 144 -8.31 7.77 -8.02
CA ALA A 144 -7.36 6.74 -7.64
C ALA A 144 -7.93 5.84 -6.52
N LYS A 145 -7.83 4.51 -6.70
CA LYS A 145 -8.27 3.55 -5.69
C LYS A 145 -7.24 3.49 -4.55
N GLY A 146 -7.42 4.33 -3.54
CA GLY A 146 -6.53 4.38 -2.40
C GLY A 146 -6.45 5.76 -1.77
N VAL A 147 -5.64 5.87 -0.75
CA VAL A 147 -5.37 7.13 -0.04
C VAL A 147 -4.35 7.94 -0.83
N VAL A 148 -4.77 9.10 -1.33
CA VAL A 148 -3.92 9.98 -2.13
C VAL A 148 -3.13 10.89 -1.21
N ILE A 149 -1.81 10.73 -1.19
CA ILE A 149 -0.87 11.51 -0.38
C ILE A 149 -0.12 12.44 -1.32
N LYS A 150 -0.37 13.74 -1.18
CA LYS A 150 0.22 14.80 -2.00
C LYS A 150 1.31 15.51 -1.21
N TYR A 151 2.45 15.81 -1.83
CA TYR A 151 3.53 16.55 -1.20
C TYR A 151 4.30 17.39 -2.23
N TRP A 152 4.89 18.45 -1.75
CA TRP A 152 5.83 19.28 -2.48
C TRP A 152 7.24 18.93 -2.03
N LYS A 153 8.08 18.50 -2.94
CA LYS A 153 9.50 18.29 -2.71
C LYS A 153 10.27 19.55 -3.09
N ALA A 154 11.03 20.10 -2.16
CA ALA A 154 11.82 21.31 -2.41
C ALA A 154 12.86 21.12 -3.51
N TYR A 155 13.15 22.20 -4.25
CA TYR A 155 14.26 22.24 -5.20
C TYR A 155 15.60 22.38 -4.47
N GLY A 156 16.68 21.91 -5.09
CA GLY A 156 18.04 22.09 -4.58
C GLY A 156 18.48 21.12 -3.48
N SER A 157 17.64 20.13 -3.15
CA SER A 157 18.02 19.03 -2.23
C SER A 157 18.40 17.75 -3.00
N GLU A 158 18.90 17.88 -4.22
CA GLU A 158 19.39 16.76 -5.01
C GLU A 158 20.79 16.35 -4.52
N SER A 159 20.83 15.62 -3.43
CA SER A 159 21.99 14.86 -3.01
C SER A 159 21.70 13.38 -3.23
N ASP A 160 22.71 12.53 -3.38
CA ASP A 160 22.58 11.06 -3.40
C ASP A 160 21.86 10.50 -2.14
N SER A 161 21.59 11.36 -1.16
CA SER A 161 20.90 11.05 0.09
C SER A 161 19.42 11.47 0.11
N THR A 162 18.85 11.97 -1.00
CA THR A 162 17.44 12.35 -1.08
C THR A 162 16.54 11.15 -0.77
N ARG A 163 15.76 11.26 0.28
CA ARG A 163 14.90 10.16 0.75
C ARG A 163 13.47 10.62 0.95
N VAL A 164 12.54 9.84 0.41
CA VAL A 164 11.12 9.98 0.74
C VAL A 164 10.63 8.65 1.28
N MET A 165 10.04 8.69 2.47
CA MET A 165 9.47 7.52 3.14
C MET A 165 8.09 7.86 3.68
N ILE A 166 7.14 6.97 3.47
CA ILE A 166 5.77 7.11 3.97
C ILE A 166 5.48 5.93 4.90
N SER A 167 5.16 6.22 6.16
CA SER A 167 4.68 5.23 7.10
C SER A 167 3.22 5.50 7.42
N ILE A 168 2.38 4.49 7.27
CA ILE A 168 0.97 4.55 7.65
C ILE A 168 0.81 3.97 9.04
N LEU A 169 0.17 4.74 9.92
CA LEU A 169 -0.07 4.37 11.30
C LEU A 169 -1.59 4.25 11.54
N ASP A 170 -1.98 3.29 12.37
CA ASP A 170 -3.34 3.17 12.86
C ASP A 170 -3.65 4.18 13.97
N ASP A 171 -4.86 4.12 14.54
CA ASP A 171 -5.33 4.98 15.63
C ASP A 171 -4.55 4.81 16.94
N GLN A 172 -3.83 3.68 17.10
CA GLN A 172 -2.94 3.41 18.23
C GLN A 172 -1.48 3.81 17.94
N LYS A 173 -1.23 4.52 16.85
CA LYS A 173 0.12 4.91 16.39
C LYS A 173 1.04 3.73 16.04
N LYS A 174 0.49 2.54 15.83
CA LYS A 174 1.23 1.38 15.34
C LYS A 174 1.42 1.49 13.82
N VAL A 175 2.65 1.28 13.37
CA VAL A 175 2.95 1.25 11.93
C VAL A 175 2.35 -0.01 11.30
N ILE A 176 1.49 0.17 10.31
CA ILE A 176 0.86 -0.92 9.54
C ILE A 176 1.50 -1.14 8.18
N LYS A 177 2.10 -0.11 7.61
CA LYS A 177 2.84 -0.17 6.35
C LYS A 177 3.91 0.91 6.33
N THR A 178 5.09 0.57 5.85
CA THR A 178 6.14 1.54 5.48
C THR A 178 6.47 1.36 4.02
N ILE A 179 6.61 2.45 3.29
CA ILE A 179 6.92 2.50 1.86
C ILE A 179 8.12 3.42 1.67
N ASN A 180 9.17 2.91 1.05
CA ASN A 180 10.38 3.65 0.75
C ASN A 180 10.42 4.05 -0.72
N HIS A 181 11.04 5.19 -1.03
CA HIS A 181 11.25 5.62 -2.41
C HIS A 181 12.03 4.61 -3.26
N SER A 182 12.90 3.82 -2.64
CA SER A 182 13.71 2.78 -3.31
C SER A 182 12.92 1.52 -3.67
N GLU A 183 11.70 1.37 -3.17
CA GLU A 183 10.84 0.23 -3.50
C GLU A 183 10.19 0.43 -4.88
N PRO A 184 9.94 -0.62 -5.66
CA PRO A 184 9.19 -0.51 -6.91
C PRO A 184 7.81 0.13 -6.68
N GLY A 185 7.55 1.26 -7.37
CA GLY A 185 6.32 2.04 -7.16
C GLY A 185 6.28 2.85 -5.87
N GLY A 186 7.42 3.08 -5.23
CA GLY A 186 7.55 3.94 -4.05
C GLY A 186 7.32 5.42 -4.37
N PRO A 187 7.28 6.29 -3.32
CA PRO A 187 7.08 7.73 -3.51
C PRO A 187 8.24 8.37 -4.26
N SER A 188 7.93 9.32 -5.16
CA SER A 188 8.92 10.03 -5.97
C SER A 188 9.82 10.92 -5.13
N THR A 189 11.09 11.01 -5.50
CA THR A 189 12.09 11.94 -4.94
C THR A 189 12.33 13.16 -5.82
N GLU A 190 11.64 13.28 -6.95
CA GLU A 190 11.77 14.41 -7.86
C GLU A 190 11.27 15.70 -7.22
N ALA A 191 11.92 16.80 -7.54
CA ALA A 191 11.51 18.13 -7.05
C ALA A 191 10.16 18.55 -7.65
N GLY A 192 9.42 19.36 -6.90
CA GLY A 192 8.11 19.83 -7.30
C GLY A 192 6.96 19.07 -6.67
N PHE A 193 5.79 19.15 -7.31
CA PHE A 193 4.57 18.52 -6.81
C PHE A 193 4.54 17.03 -7.11
N GLN A 194 4.35 16.23 -6.07
CA GLN A 194 4.37 14.77 -6.14
C GLN A 194 3.09 14.18 -5.53
N THR A 195 2.72 13.01 -6.03
CA THR A 195 1.56 12.26 -5.54
C THR A 195 1.94 10.81 -5.34
N TYR A 196 1.60 10.27 -4.18
CA TYR A 196 1.68 8.84 -3.89
C TYR A 196 0.28 8.32 -3.53
N VAL A 197 -0.07 7.13 -4.02
CA VAL A 197 -1.36 6.49 -3.70
C VAL A 197 -1.10 5.22 -2.90
N TRP A 198 -1.48 5.25 -1.61
CA TRP A 198 -1.48 4.03 -0.81
C TRP A 198 -2.77 3.23 -1.08
N ASN A 199 -2.62 2.01 -1.53
CA ASN A 199 -3.71 1.12 -1.90
C ASN A 199 -4.50 0.54 -0.71
N MET A 200 -4.32 1.06 0.48
CA MET A 200 -4.94 0.66 1.75
C MET A 200 -4.61 -0.76 2.23
N TYR A 201 -3.61 -1.41 1.66
CA TYR A 201 -3.19 -2.72 2.14
C TYR A 201 -2.08 -2.63 3.19
N HIS A 202 -2.19 -3.52 4.18
CA HIS A 202 -1.13 -3.80 5.15
C HIS A 202 0.12 -4.37 4.47
N LYS A 203 1.19 -4.54 5.27
CA LYS A 203 2.35 -5.32 4.83
C LYS A 203 1.91 -6.72 4.44
N GLU A 204 2.39 -7.20 3.31
CA GLU A 204 2.12 -8.57 2.84
C GLU A 204 2.70 -9.62 3.79
N ALA A 205 2.09 -10.82 3.79
CA ALA A 205 2.67 -11.99 4.42
C ALA A 205 4.02 -12.36 3.78
N GLU A 206 4.84 -13.11 4.50
CA GLU A 206 6.05 -13.71 3.92
C GLU A 206 5.65 -14.56 2.71
N LYS A 207 6.36 -14.37 1.61
CA LYS A 207 6.08 -15.13 0.38
C LYS A 207 6.71 -16.52 0.46
N PRO A 208 6.05 -17.53 -0.13
CA PRO A 208 6.68 -18.83 -0.31
C PRO A 208 8.00 -18.69 -1.07
N GLU A 209 8.98 -19.52 -0.74
CA GLU A 209 10.20 -19.60 -1.53
C GLU A 209 9.91 -20.09 -2.96
N THR A 210 10.75 -19.69 -3.91
CA THR A 210 10.66 -20.18 -5.30
C THR A 210 10.72 -21.72 -5.34
N GLY A 211 9.77 -22.33 -6.01
CA GLY A 211 9.65 -23.79 -6.14
C GLY A 211 8.68 -24.44 -5.16
N LEU A 212 8.18 -23.72 -4.15
CA LEU A 212 7.06 -24.18 -3.33
C LEU A 212 5.75 -24.12 -4.13
N ILE A 213 4.97 -25.21 -4.10
CA ILE A 213 3.68 -25.32 -4.80
C ILE A 213 2.58 -25.38 -3.77
N LEU A 214 1.68 -24.40 -3.80
CA LEU A 214 0.51 -24.32 -2.94
C LEU A 214 -0.75 -24.35 -3.80
N TRP A 215 -1.78 -25.05 -3.34
CA TRP A 215 -3.09 -25.09 -4.02
C TRP A 215 -3.82 -23.75 -3.93
N ASN A 216 -3.92 -23.22 -2.73
CA ASN A 216 -4.53 -21.91 -2.48
C ASN A 216 -3.54 -20.75 -2.74
N GLY A 217 -2.31 -21.02 -3.16
CA GLY A 217 -1.28 -20.00 -3.32
C GLY A 217 -0.78 -19.44 -1.99
N SER A 218 -0.79 -18.13 -1.85
CA SER A 218 -0.41 -17.42 -0.63
C SER A 218 -1.58 -16.57 -0.13
N THR A 219 -1.50 -16.09 1.12
CA THR A 219 -2.47 -15.11 1.61
C THR A 219 -2.35 -13.81 0.84
N SER A 220 -3.48 -13.24 0.42
CA SER A 220 -3.52 -11.89 -0.17
C SER A 220 -3.18 -10.82 0.87
N PRO A 221 -2.72 -9.63 0.46
CA PRO A 221 -2.57 -8.51 1.39
C PRO A 221 -3.89 -8.17 2.07
N VAL A 222 -3.85 -7.81 3.36
CA VAL A 222 -5.04 -7.46 4.13
C VAL A 222 -5.41 -6.00 3.90
N LEU A 223 -6.66 -5.73 3.52
CA LEU A 223 -7.19 -4.39 3.32
C LEU A 223 -7.52 -3.75 4.67
N ALA A 224 -7.02 -2.53 4.91
CA ALA A 224 -7.26 -1.77 6.13
C ALA A 224 -8.77 -1.50 6.34
N ALA A 225 -9.23 -1.60 7.58
CA ALA A 225 -10.63 -1.34 7.93
C ALA A 225 -10.94 0.18 7.92
N PRO A 226 -12.21 0.57 7.87
CA PRO A 226 -12.61 1.95 8.14
C PRO A 226 -12.12 2.40 9.51
N GLY A 227 -11.69 3.67 9.61
CA GLY A 227 -11.14 4.21 10.85
C GLY A 227 -10.20 5.39 10.62
N LYS A 228 -9.61 5.87 11.71
CA LYS A 228 -8.64 6.98 11.70
C LYS A 228 -7.23 6.44 11.54
N TYR A 229 -6.46 7.10 10.69
CA TYR A 229 -5.07 6.76 10.37
C TYR A 229 -4.22 8.01 10.34
N THR A 230 -2.92 7.83 10.34
CA THR A 230 -1.94 8.91 10.17
C THR A 230 -0.93 8.50 9.12
N ALA A 231 -0.72 9.35 8.12
CA ALA A 231 0.42 9.24 7.22
C ALA A 231 1.59 10.05 7.79
N LYS A 232 2.65 9.37 8.18
CA LYS A 232 3.92 9.97 8.57
C LYS A 232 4.83 9.99 7.36
N VAL A 233 5.00 11.18 6.79
CA VAL A 233 5.82 11.40 5.59
C VAL A 233 7.15 11.99 6.01
N THR A 234 8.22 11.32 5.66
CA THR A 234 9.59 11.80 5.87
C THR A 234 10.16 12.19 4.52
N ILE A 235 10.52 13.46 4.37
CA ILE A 235 11.21 14.00 3.18
C ILE A 235 12.58 14.50 3.65
N ASP A 236 13.63 13.84 3.19
CA ASP A 236 14.98 14.01 3.69
C ASP A 236 15.03 13.83 5.23
N ASN A 237 15.22 14.90 6.00
CA ASN A 237 15.26 14.88 7.46
C ASN A 237 13.99 15.49 8.10
N THR A 238 13.02 15.93 7.29
CA THR A 238 11.80 16.57 7.79
C THR A 238 10.68 15.55 7.87
N VAL A 239 10.07 15.45 9.04
CA VAL A 239 8.94 14.55 9.32
C VAL A 239 7.66 15.36 9.46
N THR A 240 6.64 15.00 8.70
CA THR A 240 5.30 15.58 8.79
C THR A 240 4.27 14.48 8.98
N GLU A 241 3.34 14.65 9.93
CA GLU A 241 2.21 13.75 10.13
C GLU A 241 0.92 14.39 9.62
N GLN A 242 0.17 13.66 8.80
CA GLN A 242 -1.13 14.06 8.30
C GLN A 242 -2.19 13.02 8.70
N PRO A 243 -3.19 13.40 9.50
CA PRO A 243 -4.30 12.50 9.83
C PRO A 243 -5.23 12.37 8.61
N PHE A 244 -5.86 11.20 8.49
CA PHE A 244 -6.91 10.95 7.50
C PHE A 244 -7.87 9.87 8.01
N THR A 245 -9.00 9.70 7.30
CA THR A 245 -10.01 8.69 7.64
C THR A 245 -10.27 7.80 6.43
N ILE A 246 -10.27 6.50 6.65
CA ILE A 246 -10.85 5.53 5.73
C ILE A 246 -12.31 5.35 6.12
N VAL A 247 -13.21 5.53 5.17
CA VAL A 247 -14.66 5.46 5.35
C VAL A 247 -15.19 4.21 4.65
N ALA A 248 -16.16 3.52 5.25
CA ALA A 248 -16.83 2.41 4.59
C ALA A 248 -17.55 2.88 3.31
N ASP A 249 -17.61 2.01 2.30
CA ASP A 249 -18.39 2.29 1.08
C ASP A 249 -19.89 2.36 1.45
N PRO A 250 -20.56 3.50 1.23
CA PRO A 250 -21.97 3.70 1.63
C PRO A 250 -22.95 2.77 0.86
N ASN A 251 -22.51 2.16 -0.24
CA ASN A 251 -23.34 1.20 -0.98
C ASN A 251 -23.45 -0.17 -0.31
N TYR A 252 -22.62 -0.44 0.70
CA TYR A 252 -22.65 -1.71 1.45
C TYR A 252 -23.15 -1.50 2.87
N LYS A 253 -24.19 -2.26 3.25
CA LYS A 253 -24.75 -2.24 4.60
C LYS A 253 -23.93 -3.17 5.51
N VAL A 254 -22.72 -2.75 5.86
CA VAL A 254 -21.83 -3.45 6.79
C VAL A 254 -21.32 -2.46 7.85
N SER A 255 -21.19 -2.90 9.09
CA SER A 255 -20.67 -2.03 10.15
C SER A 255 -19.14 -1.91 10.08
N ASP A 256 -18.61 -0.76 10.51
CA ASP A 256 -17.15 -0.59 10.67
C ASP A 256 -16.56 -1.63 11.63
N ALA A 257 -17.32 -2.04 12.64
CA ALA A 257 -16.94 -3.09 13.58
C ALA A 257 -16.75 -4.45 12.91
N ASP A 258 -17.63 -4.83 11.98
CA ASP A 258 -17.51 -6.08 11.21
C ASP A 258 -16.28 -6.06 10.30
N LEU A 259 -16.04 -4.94 9.63
CA LEU A 259 -14.86 -4.78 8.79
C LEU A 259 -13.56 -4.76 9.60
N LYS A 260 -13.60 -4.20 10.81
CA LYS A 260 -12.46 -4.26 11.74
C LYS A 260 -12.21 -5.67 12.25
N ALA A 261 -13.26 -6.41 12.57
CA ALA A 261 -13.16 -7.82 12.97
C ALA A 261 -12.57 -8.68 11.82
N GLN A 262 -12.99 -8.42 10.56
CA GLN A 262 -12.43 -9.08 9.38
C GLN A 262 -10.94 -8.78 9.24
N GLU A 263 -10.54 -7.51 9.28
CA GLU A 263 -9.14 -7.09 9.21
C GLU A 263 -8.29 -7.81 10.26
N GLN A 264 -8.71 -7.75 11.53
CA GLN A 264 -7.98 -8.36 12.63
C GLN A 264 -7.83 -9.87 12.48
N PHE A 265 -8.88 -10.56 12.03
CA PHE A 265 -8.84 -11.99 11.80
C PHE A 265 -7.90 -12.34 10.64
N LEU A 266 -8.01 -11.64 9.51
CA LEU A 266 -7.13 -11.86 8.36
C LEU A 266 -5.66 -11.60 8.70
N LEU A 267 -5.35 -10.59 9.51
CA LEU A 267 -4.00 -10.34 10.01
C LEU A 267 -3.47 -11.48 10.88
N LYS A 268 -4.31 -12.09 11.74
CA LYS A 268 -3.91 -13.28 12.52
C LYS A 268 -3.57 -14.45 11.61
N VAL A 269 -4.41 -14.73 10.62
CA VAL A 269 -4.19 -15.83 9.67
C VAL A 269 -2.93 -15.58 8.83
N SER A 270 -2.75 -14.36 8.33
CA SER A 270 -1.57 -13.92 7.57
C SER A 270 -0.27 -14.05 8.39
N THR A 271 -0.32 -13.72 9.68
CA THR A 271 0.80 -13.89 10.60
C THR A 271 1.17 -15.38 10.75
N THR A 272 0.17 -16.23 11.00
CA THR A 272 0.41 -17.69 11.09
C THR A 272 1.00 -18.25 9.80
N PHE A 273 0.50 -17.84 8.64
CA PHE A 273 1.06 -18.22 7.36
C PHE A 273 2.54 -17.79 7.23
N SER A 274 2.85 -16.54 7.60
CA SER A 274 4.22 -16.03 7.59
C SER A 274 5.16 -16.80 8.51
N GLU A 275 4.67 -17.22 9.68
CA GLU A 275 5.43 -18.06 10.63
C GLU A 275 5.73 -19.45 10.04
N ILE A 276 4.77 -20.04 9.31
CA ILE A 276 5.00 -21.30 8.57
C ILE A 276 6.11 -21.12 7.53
N MET A 277 6.04 -20.06 6.69
CA MET A 277 7.05 -19.80 5.66
C MET A 277 8.45 -19.60 6.27
N LYS A 278 8.55 -18.86 7.39
CA LYS A 278 9.82 -18.70 8.13
C LYS A 278 10.35 -20.03 8.68
N SER A 279 9.46 -20.88 9.19
CA SER A 279 9.84 -22.19 9.72
C SER A 279 10.36 -23.10 8.61
N LEU A 280 9.71 -23.13 7.44
CA LEU A 280 10.17 -23.89 6.27
C LEU A 280 11.55 -23.40 5.80
N LYS A 281 11.78 -22.10 5.77
CA LYS A 281 13.08 -21.51 5.46
C LYS A 281 14.15 -21.95 6.47
N THR A 282 13.85 -21.88 7.77
CA THR A 282 14.76 -22.33 8.84
C THR A 282 15.08 -23.82 8.70
N ILE A 283 14.10 -24.68 8.40
CA ILE A 283 14.31 -26.10 8.18
C ILE A 283 15.26 -26.34 7.00
N LYS A 284 15.08 -25.62 5.90
CA LYS A 284 15.94 -25.72 4.72
C LYS A 284 17.38 -25.29 5.01
N GLU A 285 17.56 -24.19 5.74
CA GLU A 285 18.86 -23.69 6.17
C GLU A 285 19.59 -24.71 7.08
N LEU A 286 18.89 -25.23 8.09
CA LEU A 286 19.44 -26.26 8.99
C LEU A 286 19.84 -27.52 8.23
N ARG A 287 18.96 -28.00 7.32
CA ARG A 287 19.25 -29.19 6.47
C ARG A 287 20.50 -28.95 5.63
N THR A 288 20.64 -27.78 5.03
CA THR A 288 21.81 -27.44 4.22
C THR A 288 23.10 -27.48 5.05
N GLN A 289 23.09 -26.86 6.24
CA GLN A 289 24.24 -26.85 7.15
C GLN A 289 24.61 -28.25 7.64
N ILE A 290 23.63 -29.05 8.06
CA ILE A 290 23.85 -30.41 8.53
C ILE A 290 24.46 -31.27 7.41
N ASN A 291 23.91 -31.19 6.20
CA ASN A 291 24.43 -31.94 5.05
C ASN A 291 25.87 -31.53 4.68
N MET A 292 26.21 -30.26 4.83
CA MET A 292 27.61 -29.80 4.65
C MET A 292 28.54 -30.40 5.71
N LEU A 293 28.13 -30.40 6.98
CA LEU A 293 28.92 -30.97 8.08
C LEU A 293 29.10 -32.49 7.93
N GLN A 294 28.05 -33.22 7.49
CA GLN A 294 28.15 -34.66 7.22
C GLN A 294 29.20 -34.99 6.16
N LYS A 295 29.46 -34.11 5.19
CA LYS A 295 30.53 -34.32 4.20
C LYS A 295 31.94 -34.13 4.77
N LYS A 296 32.07 -33.36 5.87
CA LYS A 296 33.35 -33.01 6.46
C LYS A 296 33.86 -34.02 7.51
N THR A 297 33.01 -34.93 8.01
CA THR A 297 33.39 -35.96 8.97
C THR A 297 32.80 -37.31 8.63
N LYS A 298 33.55 -38.38 8.94
CA LYS A 298 33.08 -39.79 8.85
C LYS A 298 32.75 -40.37 10.23
N ASP A 299 32.76 -39.54 11.28
CA ASP A 299 32.41 -39.97 12.62
C ASP A 299 31.01 -40.61 12.64
N THR A 300 30.92 -41.84 13.08
CA THR A 300 29.67 -42.63 13.02
C THR A 300 28.60 -42.14 13.98
N VAL A 301 29.01 -41.58 15.13
CA VAL A 301 28.07 -41.03 16.12
C VAL A 301 27.46 -39.75 15.58
N PHE A 302 28.28 -38.85 15.02
CA PHE A 302 27.82 -37.66 14.34
C PHE A 302 26.86 -37.98 13.19
N GLN A 303 27.23 -38.94 12.32
CA GLN A 303 26.39 -39.33 11.18
C GLN A 303 25.02 -39.86 11.63
N LYS A 304 24.98 -40.67 12.71
CA LYS A 304 23.72 -41.14 13.27
C LYS A 304 22.84 -40.05 13.82
N GLN A 305 23.43 -39.14 14.60
CA GLN A 305 22.72 -37.98 15.18
C GLN A 305 22.21 -37.03 14.06
N ALA A 306 23.02 -36.74 13.06
CA ALA A 306 22.65 -35.93 11.91
C ALA A 306 21.48 -36.53 11.15
N LYS A 307 21.49 -37.85 10.89
CA LYS A 307 20.38 -38.55 10.24
C LYS A 307 19.09 -38.49 11.04
N GLU A 308 19.15 -38.58 12.35
CA GLU A 308 17.99 -38.45 13.24
C GLU A 308 17.41 -37.03 13.19
N VAL A 309 18.26 -36.00 13.29
CA VAL A 309 17.82 -34.59 13.19
C VAL A 309 17.20 -34.32 11.82
N LEU A 310 17.83 -34.76 10.72
CA LEU A 310 17.30 -34.61 9.36
C LEU A 310 15.94 -35.28 9.18
N GLY A 311 15.76 -36.48 9.77
CA GLY A 311 14.48 -37.18 9.75
C GLY A 311 13.37 -36.39 10.47
N ASN A 312 13.68 -35.85 11.63
CA ASN A 312 12.74 -35.00 12.38
C ASN A 312 12.40 -33.72 11.64
N LEU A 313 13.40 -33.03 11.03
CA LEU A 313 13.17 -31.85 10.18
C LEU A 313 12.24 -32.20 9.01
N THR A 314 12.44 -33.37 8.35
CA THR A 314 11.58 -33.80 7.25
C THR A 314 10.14 -34.05 7.71
N ALA A 315 9.96 -34.70 8.87
CA ALA A 315 8.62 -34.94 9.43
C ALA A 315 7.85 -33.64 9.72
N ILE A 316 8.54 -32.62 10.31
CA ILE A 316 7.95 -31.31 10.57
C ILE A 316 7.62 -30.60 9.25
N GLU A 317 8.55 -30.61 8.28
CA GLU A 317 8.34 -30.00 6.97
C GLU A 317 7.14 -30.61 6.23
N GLU A 318 7.04 -31.95 6.18
CA GLU A 318 5.93 -32.65 5.52
C GLU A 318 4.58 -32.46 6.23
N ALA A 319 4.56 -32.12 7.51
CA ALA A 319 3.33 -31.73 8.21
C ALA A 319 2.90 -30.31 7.84
N LEU A 320 3.87 -29.40 7.71
CA LEU A 320 3.61 -27.99 7.39
C LEU A 320 3.32 -27.76 5.90
N HIS A 321 4.05 -28.45 5.01
CA HIS A 321 4.04 -28.23 3.56
C HIS A 321 4.04 -29.54 2.76
N GLN A 322 3.39 -29.53 1.60
CA GLN A 322 3.38 -30.68 0.69
C GLN A 322 4.65 -30.72 -0.17
N THR A 323 5.61 -31.52 0.24
CA THR A 323 6.94 -31.66 -0.42
C THR A 323 6.95 -32.52 -1.70
N LYS A 324 5.89 -33.29 -1.93
CA LYS A 324 5.80 -34.24 -3.05
C LYS A 324 5.15 -33.66 -4.30
N ALA A 325 4.39 -32.57 -4.16
CA ALA A 325 3.74 -31.91 -5.27
C ALA A 325 4.77 -31.26 -6.20
N LYS A 326 4.66 -31.50 -7.50
CA LYS A 326 5.53 -30.95 -8.54
C LYS A 326 4.78 -29.97 -9.47
N SER A 327 3.46 -29.99 -9.42
CA SER A 327 2.58 -29.10 -10.19
C SER A 327 1.34 -28.74 -9.39
N GLY A 328 0.64 -27.67 -9.77
CA GLY A 328 -0.60 -27.26 -9.12
C GLY A 328 -1.72 -28.31 -9.18
N GLN A 329 -1.65 -29.31 -10.09
CA GLN A 329 -2.63 -30.39 -10.20
C GLN A 329 -2.30 -31.59 -9.31
N ASP A 330 -1.10 -31.68 -8.76
CA ASP A 330 -0.65 -32.81 -7.95
C ASP A 330 -1.40 -32.95 -6.61
N VAL A 331 -2.15 -31.94 -6.21
CA VAL A 331 -3.02 -31.98 -5.01
C VAL A 331 -4.12 -33.05 -5.11
N LEU A 332 -4.45 -33.49 -6.32
CA LEU A 332 -5.36 -34.62 -6.52
C LEU A 332 -4.75 -35.94 -6.05
N ASN A 333 -3.42 -36.07 -6.06
CA ASN A 333 -2.68 -37.22 -5.63
C ASN A 333 -2.06 -37.09 -4.23
N PHE A 334 -1.70 -35.85 -3.86
CA PHE A 334 -1.05 -35.53 -2.59
C PHE A 334 -1.90 -34.54 -1.81
N PRO A 335 -2.46 -34.88 -0.64
CA PRO A 335 -3.33 -34.01 0.10
C PRO A 335 -2.60 -32.73 0.56
N ILE A 336 -3.30 -31.62 0.56
CA ILE A 336 -2.82 -30.32 1.04
C ILE A 336 -2.40 -30.39 2.52
N ARG A 337 -1.44 -29.58 2.91
CA ARG A 337 -0.87 -29.49 4.25
C ARG A 337 -1.30 -28.23 4.98
N LEU A 338 -0.69 -27.95 6.14
CA LEU A 338 -1.14 -26.89 7.03
C LEU A 338 -1.03 -25.50 6.41
N ASP A 339 0.00 -25.22 5.61
CA ASP A 339 0.16 -23.95 4.90
C ASP A 339 -1.02 -23.68 3.94
N ASP A 340 -1.38 -24.65 3.10
CA ASP A 340 -2.52 -24.54 2.20
C ASP A 340 -3.85 -24.39 2.94
N LYS A 341 -4.02 -25.16 4.04
CA LYS A 341 -5.24 -25.07 4.85
C LYS A 341 -5.38 -23.70 5.51
N ILE A 342 -4.29 -23.14 6.01
CA ILE A 342 -4.27 -21.76 6.57
C ILE A 342 -4.55 -20.72 5.49
N ALA A 343 -3.97 -20.87 4.28
CA ALA A 343 -4.29 -20.01 3.15
C ALA A 343 -5.77 -20.11 2.75
N GLY A 344 -6.36 -21.30 2.76
CA GLY A 344 -7.79 -21.53 2.51
C GLY A 344 -8.71 -20.86 3.54
N VAL A 345 -8.31 -20.84 4.82
CA VAL A 345 -9.02 -20.06 5.86
C VAL A 345 -8.98 -18.58 5.56
N PHE A 346 -7.81 -18.06 5.15
CA PHE A 346 -7.68 -16.66 4.75
C PHE A 346 -8.64 -16.32 3.61
N GLU A 347 -8.63 -17.08 2.53
CA GLU A 347 -9.50 -16.85 1.38
C GLU A 347 -10.99 -16.92 1.75
N SER A 348 -11.36 -17.91 2.57
CA SER A 348 -12.74 -18.04 3.04
C SER A 348 -13.20 -16.83 3.87
N ALA A 349 -12.33 -16.26 4.70
CA ALA A 349 -12.62 -15.07 5.49
C ALA A 349 -12.60 -13.78 4.66
N ALA A 350 -11.81 -13.75 3.58
CA ALA A 350 -11.68 -12.59 2.68
C ALA A 350 -12.76 -12.56 1.59
N ALA A 351 -13.45 -13.66 1.33
CA ALA A 351 -14.41 -13.81 0.23
C ALA A 351 -15.64 -12.89 0.35
N GLY A 352 -15.96 -12.40 1.55
CA GLY A 352 -17.07 -11.52 1.81
C GLY A 352 -16.64 -10.14 2.30
N TYR A 353 -17.55 -9.17 2.22
CA TYR A 353 -17.42 -7.84 2.83
C TYR A 353 -18.20 -7.82 4.13
N ILE A 354 -17.84 -8.73 5.06
CA ILE A 354 -18.55 -9.05 6.29
C ILE A 354 -17.56 -9.49 7.37
N ALA A 355 -18.02 -9.56 8.63
CA ALA A 355 -17.26 -10.20 9.71
C ALA A 355 -16.98 -11.69 9.40
N PRO A 356 -15.83 -12.24 9.83
CA PRO A 356 -15.55 -13.67 9.68
C PRO A 356 -16.62 -14.51 10.41
N THR A 357 -17.13 -15.53 9.73
CA THR A 357 -18.13 -16.42 10.36
C THR A 357 -17.53 -17.22 11.51
N LYS A 358 -18.39 -17.65 12.45
CA LYS A 358 -17.96 -18.47 13.58
C LYS A 358 -17.27 -19.76 13.12
N GLN A 359 -17.78 -20.39 12.07
CA GLN A 359 -17.23 -21.63 11.51
C GLN A 359 -15.79 -21.43 10.99
N VAL A 360 -15.54 -20.34 10.25
CA VAL A 360 -14.19 -20.03 9.77
C VAL A 360 -13.23 -19.78 10.93
N GLN A 361 -13.69 -19.11 11.98
CA GLN A 361 -12.90 -18.88 13.19
C GLN A 361 -12.58 -20.19 13.93
N GLU A 362 -13.54 -21.10 14.07
CA GLU A 362 -13.36 -22.42 14.69
C GLU A 362 -12.38 -23.28 13.91
N VAL A 363 -12.48 -23.33 12.57
CA VAL A 363 -11.54 -24.03 11.72
C VAL A 363 -10.12 -23.49 11.89
N TYR A 364 -9.99 -22.16 11.94
CA TYR A 364 -8.68 -21.53 12.20
C TYR A 364 -8.08 -21.96 13.53
N GLN A 365 -8.86 -22.00 14.62
CA GLN A 365 -8.37 -22.43 15.94
C GLN A 365 -7.83 -23.87 15.91
N VAL A 366 -8.54 -24.78 15.25
CA VAL A 366 -8.12 -26.19 15.11
C VAL A 366 -6.80 -26.28 14.31
N LEU A 367 -6.71 -25.57 13.19
CA LEU A 367 -5.50 -25.58 12.36
C LEU A 367 -4.33 -24.88 13.05
N LYS A 368 -4.57 -23.78 13.75
CA LYS A 368 -3.53 -23.07 14.52
C LYS A 368 -2.92 -23.94 15.60
N ALA A 369 -3.73 -24.71 16.31
CA ALA A 369 -3.24 -25.66 17.31
C ALA A 369 -2.31 -26.74 16.67
N GLN A 370 -2.65 -27.22 15.47
CA GLN A 370 -1.80 -28.15 14.73
C GLN A 370 -0.48 -27.51 14.30
N VAL A 371 -0.54 -26.28 13.80
CA VAL A 371 0.66 -25.50 13.43
C VAL A 371 1.56 -25.27 14.64
N ASP A 372 0.98 -24.87 15.79
CA ASP A 372 1.73 -24.63 17.02
C ASP A 372 2.43 -25.90 17.54
N ALA A 373 1.79 -27.06 17.38
CA ALA A 373 2.43 -28.34 17.72
C ALA A 373 3.68 -28.59 16.87
N GLU A 374 3.67 -28.29 15.58
CA GLU A 374 4.86 -28.44 14.71
C GLU A 374 5.94 -27.41 15.04
N PHE A 375 5.56 -26.16 15.36
CA PHE A 375 6.52 -25.16 15.81
C PHE A 375 7.21 -25.56 17.12
N ASN A 376 6.47 -26.11 18.08
CA ASN A 376 7.02 -26.63 19.32
C ASN A 376 8.00 -27.79 19.09
N LYS A 377 7.70 -28.69 18.14
CA LYS A 377 8.64 -29.76 17.74
C LYS A 377 9.92 -29.18 17.15
N LEU A 378 9.82 -28.18 16.27
CA LEU A 378 10.99 -27.52 15.67
C LEU A 378 11.86 -26.83 16.73
N GLU A 379 11.24 -26.07 17.63
CA GLU A 379 11.98 -25.39 18.71
C GLU A 379 12.63 -26.39 19.68
N THR A 380 11.95 -27.50 19.99
CA THR A 380 12.53 -28.57 20.81
C THR A 380 13.72 -29.22 20.08
N LEU A 381 13.57 -29.51 18.79
CA LEU A 381 14.65 -30.11 17.99
C LEU A 381 15.88 -29.20 17.90
N LYS A 382 15.68 -27.87 17.78
CA LYS A 382 16.77 -26.87 17.83
C LYS A 382 17.51 -26.90 19.17
N LYS A 383 16.76 -26.93 20.27
CA LYS A 383 17.33 -26.93 21.63
C LYS A 383 18.01 -28.25 22.04
N THR A 384 17.65 -29.35 21.40
CA THR A 384 18.16 -30.69 21.74
C THR A 384 19.05 -31.27 20.65
N GLY A 385 18.48 -31.68 19.51
CA GLY A 385 19.18 -32.37 18.43
C GLY A 385 20.23 -31.51 17.74
N VAL A 386 19.87 -30.28 17.35
CA VAL A 386 20.81 -29.35 16.70
C VAL A 386 21.90 -28.89 17.67
N LYS A 387 21.56 -28.69 18.95
CA LYS A 387 22.57 -28.38 19.97
C LYS A 387 23.58 -29.52 20.12
N LYS A 388 23.12 -30.80 20.21
CA LYS A 388 24.02 -31.96 20.27
C LYS A 388 24.96 -32.02 19.06
N LEU A 389 24.47 -31.73 17.84
CA LEU A 389 25.31 -31.66 16.65
C LEU A 389 26.36 -30.55 16.76
N ASN A 390 26.00 -29.37 17.25
CA ASN A 390 26.96 -28.30 17.45
C ASN A 390 28.03 -28.68 18.48
N ASP A 391 27.64 -29.27 19.59
CA ASP A 391 28.57 -29.77 20.62
C ASP A 391 29.55 -30.82 20.02
N ALA A 392 29.06 -31.74 19.18
CA ALA A 392 29.88 -32.71 18.48
C ALA A 392 30.82 -32.08 17.44
N VAL A 393 30.39 -31.04 16.72
CA VAL A 393 31.26 -30.26 15.80
C VAL A 393 32.45 -29.68 16.54
N HIS A 394 32.23 -29.09 17.73
CA HIS A 394 33.30 -28.57 18.57
C HIS A 394 34.24 -29.65 19.07
N GLN A 395 33.70 -30.77 19.55
CA GLN A 395 34.51 -31.88 20.08
C GLN A 395 35.37 -32.58 18.99
N LEU A 396 34.83 -32.71 17.79
CA LEU A 396 35.52 -33.34 16.65
C LEU A 396 36.41 -32.35 15.88
N ALA A 397 36.49 -31.08 16.33
CA ALA A 397 37.20 -29.97 15.66
C ALA A 397 36.89 -29.88 14.14
N ILE A 398 35.63 -30.09 13.78
CA ILE A 398 35.21 -30.02 12.37
C ILE A 398 35.31 -28.57 11.88
N PRO A 399 36.07 -28.30 10.80
CA PRO A 399 36.22 -26.93 10.34
C PRO A 399 34.87 -26.40 9.79
N ILE A 400 34.42 -25.25 10.32
CA ILE A 400 33.17 -24.61 9.91
C ILE A 400 33.38 -23.84 8.60
N ILE A 401 34.51 -23.12 8.48
CA ILE A 401 34.88 -22.33 7.29
C ILE A 401 36.28 -22.78 6.84
N GLY A 402 36.50 -22.86 5.53
CA GLY A 402 37.83 -23.00 4.93
C GLY A 402 38.46 -24.37 5.04
N GLY A 403 37.66 -25.43 4.96
CA GLY A 403 38.15 -26.79 4.82
C GLY A 403 38.08 -27.30 3.38
#